data_3020c540108c6625ea3126d81ef64a01
#
_entry.id   3020c540108c6625ea3126d81ef64a01
#
_cell.length_a   1.000
_cell.length_b   1.000
_cell.length_c   1.000
_cell.angle_alpha   90.00
_cell.angle_beta   90.00
_cell.angle_gamma   90.00
#
_symmetry.space_group_name_H-M   'P 1'
#
loop_
_entity.id
_entity.type
_entity.pdbx_description
1 polymer ?
#
loop_
_entity_poly.entity_id
_entity_poly.type
_entity_poly.pdbx_seq_one_letter_code
_entity_poly.pdbx_strand_id
1 'polypeptide(L)'
;SLTITDNTLLRTRAFLPGALPGPIETHAYFRLEGDAAEFTSNLPTILIDNFGNGNIPSAGATNRLPMIMAIFEPKDIGGGVMRSSMLNPPDLVTRMGSRKRGSSSGRWPKNHFSVEAWTENDYEEKNIEPLGFGADNDWILGSFYQFDRALIRNPFIYDISRQIGR
;
A
#
# COMPACT_ATOMS: atom_id res chain seq x y z
N SER A 1 -2.26 18.23 -24.17
CA SER A 1 -1.93 16.85 -23.76
C SER A 1 -0.88 16.88 -22.65
N LEU A 2 -1.00 15.97 -21.69
CA LEU A 2 -0.01 15.75 -20.64
C LEU A 2 0.80 14.51 -21.01
N THR A 3 2.14 14.64 -21.02
CA THR A 3 3.03 13.49 -21.22
C THR A 3 3.60 13.09 -19.85
N ILE A 4 3.46 11.80 -19.50
CA ILE A 4 3.94 11.23 -18.24
C ILE A 4 5.16 10.38 -18.57
N THR A 5 6.31 10.73 -17.96
CA THR A 5 7.60 10.07 -18.20
C THR A 5 8.15 9.36 -16.96
N ASP A 6 7.64 9.71 -15.79
CA ASP A 6 8.11 9.20 -14.49
C ASP A 6 6.94 8.85 -13.57
N ASN A 7 7.21 8.27 -12.40
CA ASN A 7 6.19 8.05 -11.39
C ASN A 7 5.45 9.36 -11.10
N THR A 8 4.16 9.38 -11.41
CA THR A 8 3.37 10.61 -11.36
C THR A 8 2.05 10.37 -10.65
N LEU A 9 1.76 11.23 -9.67
CA LEU A 9 0.45 11.33 -9.05
C LEU A 9 -0.29 12.52 -9.64
N LEU A 10 -1.34 12.25 -10.41
CA LEU A 10 -2.19 13.26 -11.00
C LEU A 10 -3.49 13.37 -10.20
N ARG A 11 -3.76 14.55 -9.65
CA ARG A 11 -5.04 14.86 -9.00
C ARG A 11 -5.74 15.98 -9.75
N THR A 12 -6.97 15.75 -10.14
CA THR A 12 -7.77 16.69 -10.95
C THR A 12 -9.10 16.98 -10.28
N ARG A 13 -9.62 18.18 -10.54
CA ARG A 13 -10.92 18.62 -10.07
C ARG A 13 -11.52 19.61 -11.07
N ALA A 14 -12.81 19.47 -11.35
CA ALA A 14 -13.52 20.42 -12.22
C ALA A 14 -14.01 21.61 -11.39
N PHE A 15 -13.93 22.80 -11.99
CA PHE A 15 -14.48 24.05 -11.46
C PHE A 15 -15.38 24.70 -12.49
N LEU A 16 -16.58 25.07 -12.08
CA LEU A 16 -17.52 25.82 -12.90
C LEU A 16 -17.93 27.09 -12.13
N PRO A 17 -17.88 28.30 -12.73
CA PRO A 17 -18.31 29.53 -12.09
C PRO A 17 -19.76 29.42 -11.56
N GLY A 18 -19.95 29.73 -10.28
CA GLY A 18 -21.27 29.68 -9.63
C GLY A 18 -21.74 28.29 -9.18
N ALA A 19 -20.95 27.24 -9.38
CA ALA A 19 -21.23 25.89 -8.89
C ALA A 19 -20.22 25.46 -7.82
N LEU A 20 -20.59 24.46 -7.01
CA LEU A 20 -19.63 23.79 -6.13
C LEU A 20 -18.58 23.05 -6.97
N PRO A 21 -17.32 22.99 -6.48
CA PRO A 21 -16.28 22.21 -7.15
C PRO A 21 -16.72 20.75 -7.30
N GLY A 22 -16.39 20.14 -8.44
CA GLY A 22 -16.61 18.71 -8.68
C GLY A 22 -15.80 17.81 -7.75
N PRO A 23 -15.98 16.49 -7.81
CA PRO A 23 -15.16 15.54 -7.05
C PRO A 23 -13.68 15.63 -7.45
N ILE A 24 -12.81 15.20 -6.54
CA ILE A 24 -11.39 15.04 -6.84
C ILE A 24 -11.20 13.63 -7.40
N GLU A 25 -10.49 13.55 -8.52
CA GLU A 25 -10.06 12.30 -9.13
C GLU A 25 -8.54 12.16 -8.99
N THR A 26 -8.08 11.02 -8.52
CA THR A 26 -6.65 10.71 -8.35
C THR A 26 -6.25 9.54 -9.24
N HIS A 27 -5.20 9.75 -10.05
CA HIS A 27 -4.61 8.73 -10.88
C HIS A 27 -3.12 8.62 -10.58
N ALA A 28 -2.66 7.42 -10.23
CA ALA A 28 -1.25 7.12 -10.00
C ALA A 28 -0.68 6.38 -11.22
N TYR A 29 0.43 6.88 -11.73
CA TYR A 29 1.17 6.29 -12.83
C TYR A 29 2.53 5.85 -12.33
N PHE A 30 2.84 4.57 -12.49
CA PHE A 30 4.10 3.98 -12.07
C PHE A 30 4.88 3.56 -13.30
N ARG A 31 6.10 4.07 -13.42
CA ARG A 31 7.05 3.62 -14.42
C ARG A 31 7.79 2.42 -13.87
N LEU A 32 7.45 1.25 -14.38
CA LEU A 32 8.13 0.00 -14.00
C LEU A 32 9.31 -0.23 -14.93
N GLU A 33 10.50 -0.40 -14.38
CA GLU A 33 11.73 -0.65 -15.12
C GLU A 33 12.47 -1.87 -14.58
N GLY A 34 13.24 -2.53 -15.46
CA GLY A 34 14.11 -3.65 -15.10
C GLY A 34 13.39 -4.73 -14.29
N ASP A 35 13.99 -5.10 -13.19
CA ASP A 35 13.53 -6.17 -12.29
C ASP A 35 12.08 -5.98 -11.80
N ALA A 36 11.64 -4.73 -11.63
CA ALA A 36 10.28 -4.44 -11.18
C ALA A 36 9.23 -4.79 -12.24
N ALA A 37 9.53 -4.56 -13.52
CA ALA A 37 8.61 -4.89 -14.61
C ALA A 37 8.49 -6.41 -14.83
N GLU A 38 9.59 -7.15 -14.59
CA GLU A 38 9.64 -8.60 -14.79
C GLU A 38 9.22 -9.38 -13.52
N PHE A 39 9.11 -8.68 -12.37
CA PHE A 39 8.83 -9.33 -11.10
C PHE A 39 7.45 -9.99 -11.07
N THR A 40 7.43 -11.26 -10.70
CA THR A 40 6.20 -12.01 -10.40
C THR A 40 6.34 -12.82 -9.12
N SER A 41 5.22 -13.04 -8.42
CA SER A 41 5.21 -13.77 -7.15
C SER A 41 3.96 -14.65 -7.04
N ASN A 42 4.05 -15.74 -6.29
CA ASN A 42 2.88 -16.50 -5.85
C ASN A 42 2.19 -15.89 -4.61
N LEU A 43 2.77 -14.80 -4.07
CA LEU A 43 2.18 -13.99 -3.00
C LEU A 43 1.67 -12.67 -3.57
N PRO A 44 0.74 -11.99 -2.90
CA PRO A 44 0.36 -10.64 -3.27
C PRO A 44 1.57 -9.70 -3.31
N THR A 45 1.61 -8.81 -4.29
CA THR A 45 2.62 -7.76 -4.40
C THR A 45 2.00 -6.43 -3.98
N ILE A 46 2.69 -5.68 -3.13
CA ILE A 46 2.27 -4.35 -2.69
C ILE A 46 3.29 -3.33 -3.20
N LEU A 47 2.83 -2.42 -4.05
CA LEU A 47 3.59 -1.28 -4.52
C LEU A 47 3.21 -0.05 -3.70
N ILE A 48 4.20 0.66 -3.18
CA ILE A 48 3.99 1.89 -2.41
C ILE A 48 4.93 2.96 -2.95
N ASP A 49 4.39 4.13 -3.27
CA ASP A 49 5.16 5.27 -3.74
C ASP A 49 4.70 6.56 -3.07
N ASN A 50 5.66 7.38 -2.69
CA ASN A 50 5.42 8.72 -2.15
C ASN A 50 5.64 9.84 -3.18
N PHE A 51 5.93 9.49 -4.43
CA PHE A 51 6.13 10.43 -5.53
C PHE A 51 7.13 11.55 -5.19
N GLY A 52 8.20 11.21 -4.48
CA GLY A 52 9.25 12.16 -4.10
C GLY A 52 8.90 13.13 -2.96
N ASN A 53 7.80 12.90 -2.23
CA ASN A 53 7.35 13.79 -1.14
C ASN A 53 8.19 13.72 0.15
N GLY A 54 9.40 13.18 0.09
CA GLY A 54 10.35 13.19 1.19
C GLY A 54 10.39 11.90 2.01
N ASN A 55 10.89 11.99 3.24
CA ASN A 55 11.14 10.83 4.10
C ASN A 55 9.92 10.47 4.95
N ILE A 56 9.68 9.17 5.12
CA ILE A 56 8.60 8.69 6.00
C ILE A 56 8.90 9.13 7.44
N PRO A 57 7.94 9.79 8.12
CA PRO A 57 8.12 10.30 9.48
C PRO A 57 8.45 9.19 10.48
N SER A 58 9.10 9.57 11.59
CA SER A 58 9.45 8.65 12.68
C SER A 58 8.21 8.11 13.40
N ALA A 59 8.40 7.06 14.20
CA ALA A 59 7.32 6.38 14.92
C ALA A 59 6.56 7.28 15.92
N GLY A 60 7.19 8.35 16.41
CA GLY A 60 6.53 9.30 17.34
C GLY A 60 5.91 10.52 16.66
N ALA A 61 6.01 10.63 15.33
CA ALA A 61 5.45 11.77 14.60
C ALA A 61 3.92 11.76 14.64
N THR A 62 3.32 12.94 14.72
CA THR A 62 1.86 13.10 14.63
C THR A 62 1.37 13.12 13.18
N ASN A 63 2.22 13.62 12.25
CA ASN A 63 1.93 13.65 10.84
C ASN A 63 2.27 12.32 10.15
N ARG A 64 1.61 12.06 9.05
CA ARG A 64 1.88 10.96 8.12
C ARG A 64 2.33 11.50 6.78
N LEU A 65 3.17 10.76 6.06
CA LEU A 65 3.55 11.10 4.70
C LEU A 65 2.49 10.59 3.72
N PRO A 66 1.92 11.47 2.86
CA PRO A 66 1.00 11.04 1.82
C PRO A 66 1.69 10.12 0.80
N MET A 67 1.05 9.02 0.47
CA MET A 67 1.52 8.00 -0.44
C MET A 67 0.36 7.37 -1.21
N ILE A 68 0.66 6.57 -2.21
CA ILE A 68 -0.28 5.66 -2.85
C ILE A 68 0.16 4.22 -2.57
N MET A 69 -0.80 3.37 -2.28
CA MET A 69 -0.61 1.93 -2.21
C MET A 69 -1.43 1.25 -3.31
N ALA A 70 -0.79 0.37 -4.06
CA ALA A 70 -1.44 -0.52 -5.02
C ALA A 70 -1.16 -1.98 -4.64
N ILE A 71 -2.19 -2.81 -4.64
CA ILE A 71 -2.11 -4.24 -4.33
C ILE A 71 -2.44 -5.04 -5.58
N PHE A 72 -1.60 -6.02 -5.87
CA PHE A 72 -1.73 -6.94 -7.00
C PHE A 72 -1.85 -8.35 -6.43
N GLU A 73 -3.01 -8.96 -6.57
CA GLU A 73 -3.25 -10.32 -6.11
C GLU A 73 -2.79 -11.34 -7.14
N PRO A 74 -2.36 -12.53 -6.71
CA PRO A 74 -2.01 -13.61 -7.63
C PRO A 74 -3.22 -14.05 -8.46
N LYS A 75 -3.05 -14.15 -9.77
CA LYS A 75 -4.04 -14.65 -10.73
C LYS A 75 -3.52 -15.92 -11.39
N ASP A 76 -4.42 -16.82 -11.80
CA ASP A 76 -4.04 -18.02 -12.54
C ASP A 76 -3.52 -17.60 -13.92
N ILE A 77 -2.25 -17.89 -14.19
CA ILE A 77 -1.60 -17.67 -15.49
C ILE A 77 -1.67 -18.89 -16.40
N GLY A 78 -2.37 -19.94 -15.98
CA GLY A 78 -2.57 -21.20 -16.69
C GLY A 78 -2.09 -22.40 -15.87
N GLY A 79 -2.85 -23.49 -15.96
CA GLY A 79 -2.52 -24.76 -15.30
C GLY A 79 -2.53 -24.72 -13.76
N GLY A 80 -3.24 -23.77 -13.14
CA GLY A 80 -3.30 -23.61 -11.69
C GLY A 80 -2.08 -22.88 -11.10
N VAL A 81 -1.25 -22.29 -11.92
CA VAL A 81 -0.07 -21.51 -11.48
C VAL A 81 -0.50 -20.08 -11.14
N MET A 82 -0.49 -19.74 -9.86
CA MET A 82 -0.87 -18.41 -9.38
C MET A 82 0.33 -17.46 -9.40
N ARG A 83 0.15 -16.27 -10.00
CA ARG A 83 1.17 -15.20 -10.03
C ARG A 83 0.55 -13.81 -9.91
N SER A 84 1.09 -12.98 -9.05
CA SER A 84 0.90 -11.53 -9.06
C SER A 84 1.93 -10.89 -9.99
N SER A 85 1.52 -9.84 -10.69
CA SER A 85 2.40 -9.04 -11.54
C SER A 85 1.94 -7.59 -11.51
N MET A 86 2.88 -6.66 -11.40
CA MET A 86 2.59 -5.23 -11.45
C MET A 86 2.26 -4.72 -12.86
N LEU A 87 2.39 -5.56 -13.88
CA LEU A 87 1.93 -5.27 -15.25
C LEU A 87 0.42 -5.48 -15.43
N ASN A 88 -0.23 -6.17 -14.49
CA ASN A 88 -1.68 -6.30 -14.46
C ASN A 88 -2.33 -5.07 -13.82
N PRO A 89 -3.63 -4.82 -14.08
CA PRO A 89 -4.38 -3.86 -13.26
C PRO A 89 -4.34 -4.27 -11.77
N PRO A 90 -4.10 -3.33 -10.86
CA PRO A 90 -4.13 -3.61 -9.42
C PRO A 90 -5.55 -3.96 -8.94
N ASP A 91 -5.64 -4.83 -7.96
CA ASP A 91 -6.91 -5.22 -7.33
C ASP A 91 -7.41 -4.17 -6.33
N LEU A 92 -6.47 -3.42 -5.74
CA LEU A 92 -6.76 -2.27 -4.88
C LEU A 92 -5.76 -1.15 -5.16
N VAL A 93 -6.28 0.08 -5.30
CA VAL A 93 -5.47 1.31 -5.25
C VAL A 93 -6.08 2.24 -4.22
N THR A 94 -5.26 2.79 -3.34
CA THR A 94 -5.74 3.75 -2.34
C THR A 94 -4.70 4.82 -2.03
N ARG A 95 -5.18 6.01 -1.75
CA ARG A 95 -4.39 7.03 -1.06
C ARG A 95 -4.19 6.60 0.39
N MET A 96 -3.04 6.89 0.93
CA MET A 96 -2.74 6.59 2.32
C MET A 96 -1.76 7.58 2.94
N GLY A 97 -1.76 7.63 4.27
CA GLY A 97 -0.71 8.24 5.06
C GLY A 97 0.15 7.19 5.75
N SER A 98 1.46 7.35 5.72
CA SER A 98 2.37 6.42 6.38
C SER A 98 3.33 7.10 7.34
N ARG A 99 3.68 6.40 8.42
CA ARG A 99 4.78 6.73 9.33
C ARG A 99 5.46 5.44 9.81
N LYS A 100 6.69 5.53 10.22
CA LYS A 100 7.40 4.40 10.85
C LYS A 100 6.68 3.99 12.13
N ARG A 101 6.70 2.70 12.44
CA ARG A 101 6.13 2.13 13.65
C ARG A 101 7.19 1.37 14.43
N GLY A 102 7.05 1.39 15.77
CA GLY A 102 7.91 0.67 16.70
C GLY A 102 8.85 1.59 17.47
N SER A 103 9.21 1.19 18.67
CA SER A 103 10.20 1.87 19.53
C SER A 103 11.62 1.46 19.09
N SER A 104 12.16 0.38 19.67
CA SER A 104 13.48 -0.15 19.28
C SER A 104 13.53 -0.66 17.84
N SER A 105 12.45 -1.30 17.38
CA SER A 105 12.35 -1.83 16.01
C SER A 105 12.29 -0.75 14.92
N GLY A 106 11.96 0.49 15.26
CA GLY A 106 12.00 1.61 14.33
C GLY A 106 13.41 2.01 13.87
N ARG A 107 14.46 1.41 14.46
CA ARG A 107 15.87 1.63 14.09
C ARG A 107 16.43 0.54 13.17
N TRP A 108 15.65 -0.48 12.86
CA TRP A 108 16.11 -1.56 12.00
C TRP A 108 16.16 -1.18 10.54
N PRO A 109 17.01 -1.83 9.74
CA PRO A 109 17.14 -1.54 8.31
C PRO A 109 15.81 -1.65 7.56
N LYS A 110 14.97 -2.60 7.94
CA LYS A 110 13.61 -2.74 7.42
C LYS A 110 12.60 -2.36 8.49
N ASN A 111 11.98 -1.22 8.35
CA ASN A 111 11.04 -0.69 9.34
C ASN A 111 9.65 -1.31 9.21
N HIS A 112 8.89 -1.28 10.31
CA HIS A 112 7.44 -1.43 10.27
C HIS A 112 6.80 -0.08 9.95
N PHE A 113 5.68 -0.11 9.24
CA PHE A 113 4.92 1.09 8.92
C PHE A 113 3.50 0.99 9.47
N SER A 114 3.01 2.08 10.06
CA SER A 114 1.60 2.32 10.29
C SER A 114 1.06 3.03 9.06
N VAL A 115 0.00 2.51 8.50
CA VAL A 115 -0.67 3.00 7.30
C VAL A 115 -2.11 3.34 7.66
N GLU A 116 -2.60 4.45 7.17
CA GLU A 116 -3.97 4.90 7.29
C GLU A 116 -4.49 5.20 5.90
N ALA A 117 -5.53 4.50 5.47
CA ALA A 117 -6.12 4.71 4.15
C ALA A 117 -7.03 5.95 4.14
N TRP A 118 -6.99 6.73 3.03
CA TRP A 118 -7.67 8.01 2.90
C TRP A 118 -8.60 8.06 1.70
N THR A 119 -9.65 8.89 1.84
CA THR A 119 -10.51 9.26 0.72
C THR A 119 -9.77 10.16 -0.27
N GLU A 120 -10.45 10.59 -1.32
CA GLU A 120 -9.92 11.61 -2.23
C GLU A 120 -9.89 13.02 -1.60
N ASN A 121 -10.62 13.24 -0.51
CA ASN A 121 -10.65 14.51 0.21
C ASN A 121 -9.57 14.54 1.29
N ASP A 122 -8.49 15.26 1.02
CA ASP A 122 -7.37 15.51 1.95
C ASP A 122 -6.95 14.26 2.77
N TYR A 123 -7.20 14.23 4.07
CA TYR A 123 -6.76 13.19 5.01
C TYR A 123 -7.94 12.50 5.68
N GLU A 124 -9.12 12.51 5.06
CA GLU A 124 -10.28 11.79 5.58
C GLU A 124 -10.03 10.27 5.50
N GLU A 125 -10.29 9.59 6.60
CA GLU A 125 -10.17 8.14 6.70
C GLU A 125 -11.13 7.40 5.76
N LYS A 126 -10.64 6.31 5.19
CA LYS A 126 -11.40 5.43 4.29
C LYS A 126 -11.16 3.98 4.64
N ASN A 127 -12.21 3.25 4.95
CA ASN A 127 -12.10 1.80 5.10
C ASN A 127 -11.78 1.14 3.76
N ILE A 128 -10.83 0.21 3.79
CA ILE A 128 -10.45 -0.65 2.68
C ILE A 128 -10.44 -2.11 3.13
N GLU A 129 -10.62 -3.03 2.20
CA GLU A 129 -10.61 -4.49 2.45
C GLU A 129 -9.47 -5.14 1.66
N PRO A 130 -8.20 -4.94 2.02
CA PRO A 130 -7.09 -5.52 1.29
C PRO A 130 -7.04 -7.03 1.50
N LEU A 131 -6.84 -7.79 0.41
CA LEU A 131 -6.59 -9.24 0.45
C LEU A 131 -7.69 -10.05 1.16
N GLY A 132 -8.92 -9.58 1.16
CA GLY A 132 -10.06 -10.23 1.82
C GLY A 132 -10.08 -10.11 3.35
N PHE A 133 -9.24 -9.25 3.94
CA PHE A 133 -9.37 -8.88 5.35
C PHE A 133 -10.61 -8.00 5.57
N GLY A 134 -11.10 -7.94 6.81
CA GLY A 134 -12.23 -7.06 7.17
C GLY A 134 -11.91 -5.59 6.90
N ALA A 135 -12.97 -4.79 6.66
CA ALA A 135 -12.84 -3.38 6.35
C ALA A 135 -12.28 -2.57 7.53
N ASP A 136 -11.19 -1.86 7.29
CA ASP A 136 -10.56 -0.95 8.25
C ASP A 136 -9.81 0.16 7.48
N ASN A 137 -9.53 1.27 8.15
CA ASN A 137 -8.68 2.33 7.63
C ASN A 137 -7.24 2.24 8.15
N ASP A 138 -7.01 1.62 9.32
CA ASP A 138 -5.71 1.50 9.97
C ASP A 138 -5.07 0.13 9.72
N TRP A 139 -3.91 0.14 9.08
CA TRP A 139 -3.16 -1.07 8.72
C TRP A 139 -1.72 -1.01 9.20
N ILE A 140 -1.12 -2.18 9.36
CA ILE A 140 0.28 -2.32 9.71
C ILE A 140 0.99 -3.13 8.64
N LEU A 141 1.97 -2.52 7.99
CA LEU A 141 2.92 -3.24 7.15
C LEU A 141 4.06 -3.73 8.04
N GLY A 142 3.96 -5.00 8.45
CA GLY A 142 4.92 -5.64 9.35
C GLY A 142 6.19 -6.05 8.62
N SER A 143 7.35 -5.77 9.22
CA SER A 143 8.63 -6.21 8.74
C SER A 143 9.34 -7.03 9.83
N PHE A 144 9.04 -8.33 9.88
CA PHE A 144 9.49 -9.22 10.95
C PHE A 144 10.86 -9.86 10.69
N TYR A 145 11.48 -9.60 9.54
CA TYR A 145 12.70 -10.23 9.09
C TYR A 145 13.84 -10.21 10.12
N GLN A 146 13.94 -9.16 10.92
CA GLN A 146 15.03 -9.02 11.89
C GLN A 146 15.00 -10.11 13.00
N PHE A 147 13.82 -10.53 13.44
CA PHE A 147 13.66 -11.58 14.47
C PHE A 147 13.26 -12.93 13.90
N ASP A 148 12.61 -12.92 12.77
CA ASP A 148 12.03 -14.09 12.14
C ASP A 148 12.37 -14.09 10.65
N ARG A 149 13.57 -14.52 10.34
CA ARG A 149 14.06 -14.57 8.95
C ARG A 149 13.25 -15.52 8.07
N ALA A 150 12.62 -16.52 8.68
CA ALA A 150 11.74 -17.46 7.99
C ALA A 150 10.31 -16.90 7.81
N LEU A 151 9.99 -15.78 8.48
CA LEU A 151 8.67 -15.13 8.46
C LEU A 151 7.52 -16.07 8.86
N ILE A 152 7.78 -17.04 9.72
CA ILE A 152 6.82 -18.09 10.06
C ILE A 152 6.21 -17.95 11.47
N ARG A 153 6.88 -17.26 12.40
CA ARG A 153 6.46 -17.25 13.81
C ARG A 153 5.07 -16.66 13.99
N ASN A 154 4.80 -15.50 13.40
CA ASN A 154 3.48 -14.87 13.53
C ASN A 154 2.39 -15.67 12.79
N PRO A 155 2.55 -16.05 11.50
CA PRO A 155 1.58 -16.93 10.84
C PRO A 155 1.30 -18.21 11.63
N PHE A 156 2.32 -18.85 12.20
CA PHE A 156 2.19 -20.07 12.97
C PHE A 156 1.37 -19.87 14.25
N ILE A 157 1.68 -18.83 15.03
CA ILE A 157 0.92 -18.57 16.28
C ILE A 157 -0.52 -18.15 16.02
N TYR A 158 -0.77 -17.39 14.95
CA TYR A 158 -2.14 -17.02 14.55
C TYR A 158 -2.93 -18.25 14.06
N ASP A 159 -2.27 -19.17 13.36
CA ASP A 159 -2.92 -20.40 12.91
C ASP A 159 -3.31 -21.28 14.10
N ILE A 160 -2.39 -21.49 15.05
CA ILE A 160 -2.69 -22.19 16.31
C ILE A 160 -3.85 -21.50 17.05
N SER A 161 -3.82 -20.17 17.17
CA SER A 161 -4.87 -19.42 17.86
C SER A 161 -6.25 -19.65 17.23
N ARG A 162 -6.33 -19.68 15.89
CA ARG A 162 -7.57 -20.00 15.19
C ARG A 162 -8.04 -21.43 15.44
N GLN A 163 -7.10 -22.41 15.45
CA GLN A 163 -7.43 -23.82 15.69
C GLN A 163 -8.00 -24.08 17.09
N ILE A 164 -7.60 -23.31 18.08
CA ILE A 164 -8.11 -23.39 19.47
C ILE A 164 -9.27 -22.45 19.75
N GLY A 165 -9.82 -21.76 18.72
CA GLY A 165 -10.99 -20.92 18.84
C GLY A 165 -10.78 -19.59 19.56
N ARG A 166 -9.59 -19.00 19.47
CA ARG A 166 -9.26 -17.68 20.03
C ARG A 166 -8.82 -16.69 18.95
#